data_1ee801cf127981a27ce11b42f2399895
#
_entry.id   1ee801cf127981a27ce11b42f2399895
#
_cell.length_a   1.000
_cell.length_b   1.000
_cell.length_c   1.000
_cell.angle_alpha   90.00
_cell.angle_beta   90.00
_cell.angle_gamma   90.00
#
_symmetry.space_group_name_H-M   'P 1'
#
loop_
_entity.id
_entity.type
_entity.pdbx_description
1 polymer ?
#
loop_
_entity_poly.entity_id
_entity_poly.type
_entity_poly.pdbx_seq_one_letter_code
_entity_poly.pdbx_strand_id
1 'polypeptide(L)'
;WLFGSFIEGSAGFGTPAAVAVPLMVGLGFPAMAAVVAGMIIQSTPVSFGAMGTPILVGLGTGLSADPDMAEFAANLGFERWDLFLANIAARVALIHAIAGTFIPLLVVATMTRFFGVNRSFAEGLAVWRFALFAAFAMTLPYLIVASLLGPEFPSMFGGIIGLVIVVPAAKRGFLMPAAGSEWHFPERSAWDPDWSSSLAAPANQDSEDSAPTMSLLRAWSPYVVIAVLLVITRLRILDLESVLRSAHPLVTWAWPQLLGSTISASFQPLWSPGSIFILASVITIGLHRLPFTQFSHGVADSLKTLAPASMALIFTVPMVQVFINSSSGAAGYEQMPLALAEGVAELTGSAWPLFSPFIGGLGAFVAGSNTVSNMMFSLFQFGVGERIGYDPLWIVALQAVGGA
;
A
#
# COMPACT_ATOMS: atom_id res chain seq x y z
N TRP A 1 -8.51 9.44 -4.72
CA TRP A 1 -7.65 9.22 -3.57
C TRP A 1 -8.32 8.33 -2.53
N LEU A 2 -9.47 8.70 -1.95
CA LEU A 2 -10.18 7.89 -0.93
C LEU A 2 -10.49 6.47 -1.39
N PHE A 3 -11.06 6.33 -2.58
CA PHE A 3 -11.36 5.03 -3.19
C PHE A 3 -10.09 4.23 -3.46
N GLY A 4 -9.06 4.89 -4.01
CA GLY A 4 -7.75 4.27 -4.21
C GLY A 4 -7.12 3.78 -2.91
N SER A 5 -7.22 4.58 -1.83
CA SER A 5 -6.71 4.20 -0.51
C SER A 5 -7.42 2.98 0.07
N PHE A 6 -8.74 2.90 -0.09
CA PHE A 6 -9.52 1.72 0.30
C PHE A 6 -9.09 0.46 -0.47
N ILE A 7 -8.92 0.58 -1.79
CA ILE A 7 -8.48 -0.54 -2.63
C ILE A 7 -7.05 -0.96 -2.26
N GLU A 8 -6.13 0.01 -2.06
CA GLU A 8 -4.76 -0.29 -1.66
C GLU A 8 -4.72 -1.01 -0.32
N GLY A 9 -5.47 -0.53 0.68
CA GLY A 9 -5.57 -1.20 1.97
C GLY A 9 -6.09 -2.63 1.87
N SER A 10 -7.05 -2.88 0.99
CA SER A 10 -7.69 -4.19 0.82
C SER A 10 -6.85 -5.16 0.00
N ALA A 11 -6.30 -4.73 -1.13
CA ALA A 11 -5.65 -5.58 -2.13
C ALA A 11 -4.15 -5.32 -2.29
N GLY A 12 -3.68 -4.08 -2.11
CA GLY A 12 -2.30 -3.69 -2.29
C GLY A 12 -1.76 -3.85 -3.71
N PHE A 13 -0.45 -3.96 -3.84
CA PHE A 13 0.28 -4.34 -5.05
C PHE A 13 -0.06 -3.51 -6.30
N GLY A 14 -0.34 -2.21 -6.14
CA GLY A 14 -0.68 -1.32 -7.26
C GLY A 14 -2.09 -1.51 -7.82
N THR A 15 -2.95 -2.28 -7.13
CA THR A 15 -4.35 -2.49 -7.52
C THR A 15 -5.14 -1.18 -7.71
N PRO A 16 -4.92 -0.10 -6.92
CA PRO A 16 -5.59 1.18 -7.18
C PRO A 16 -5.34 1.71 -8.58
N ALA A 17 -4.11 1.64 -9.08
CA ALA A 17 -3.81 2.07 -10.45
C ALA A 17 -4.54 1.18 -11.46
N ALA A 18 -4.55 -0.13 -11.26
CA ALA A 18 -5.20 -1.08 -12.16
C ALA A 18 -6.73 -0.89 -12.23
N VAL A 19 -7.37 -0.41 -11.16
CA VAL A 19 -8.83 -0.22 -11.08
C VAL A 19 -9.24 1.23 -11.32
N ALA A 20 -8.58 2.18 -10.65
CA ALA A 20 -8.99 3.58 -10.71
C ALA A 20 -8.63 4.25 -12.04
N VAL A 21 -7.51 3.86 -12.67
CA VAL A 21 -7.10 4.46 -13.96
C VAL A 21 -8.11 4.17 -15.07
N PRO A 22 -8.52 2.92 -15.35
CA PRO A 22 -9.56 2.66 -16.35
C PRO A 22 -10.89 3.34 -16.00
N LEU A 23 -11.25 3.40 -14.72
CA LEU A 23 -12.46 4.12 -14.29
C LEU A 23 -12.39 5.62 -14.62
N MET A 24 -11.26 6.28 -14.33
CA MET A 24 -11.06 7.70 -14.67
C MET A 24 -11.10 7.93 -16.17
N VAL A 25 -10.46 7.05 -16.96
CA VAL A 25 -10.52 7.11 -18.43
C VAL A 25 -11.96 6.96 -18.92
N GLY A 26 -12.74 6.03 -18.35
CA GLY A 26 -14.17 5.88 -18.63
C GLY A 26 -15.01 7.12 -18.27
N LEU A 27 -14.58 7.90 -17.27
CA LEU A 27 -15.18 9.19 -16.90
C LEU A 27 -14.71 10.37 -17.77
N GLY A 28 -13.85 10.14 -18.76
CA GLY A 28 -13.41 11.15 -19.72
C GLY A 28 -12.07 11.78 -19.41
N PHE A 29 -11.29 11.26 -18.47
CA PHE A 29 -9.91 11.71 -18.24
C PHE A 29 -9.00 11.28 -19.40
N PRO A 30 -8.02 12.12 -19.80
CA PRO A 30 -6.92 11.64 -20.63
C PRO A 30 -6.21 10.48 -19.96
N ALA A 31 -5.81 9.46 -20.71
CA ALA A 31 -5.20 8.25 -20.14
C ALA A 31 -3.94 8.56 -19.33
N MET A 32 -3.06 9.44 -19.84
CA MET A 32 -1.86 9.88 -19.13
C MET A 32 -2.21 10.59 -17.81
N ALA A 33 -3.22 11.49 -17.81
CA ALA A 33 -3.67 12.17 -16.60
C ALA A 33 -4.20 11.18 -15.55
N ALA A 34 -4.97 10.19 -15.99
CA ALA A 34 -5.50 9.14 -15.13
C ALA A 34 -4.37 8.29 -14.51
N VAL A 35 -3.33 7.93 -15.29
CA VAL A 35 -2.16 7.21 -14.80
C VAL A 35 -1.39 8.04 -13.77
N VAL A 36 -1.09 9.31 -14.08
CA VAL A 36 -0.36 10.20 -13.15
C VAL A 36 -1.13 10.37 -11.84
N ALA A 37 -2.44 10.63 -11.92
CA ALA A 37 -3.27 10.71 -10.72
C ALA A 37 -3.28 9.37 -9.96
N GLY A 38 -3.46 8.26 -10.68
CA GLY A 38 -3.47 6.90 -10.12
C GLY A 38 -2.19 6.51 -9.39
N MET A 39 -1.03 7.01 -9.85
CA MET A 39 0.25 6.79 -9.18
C MET A 39 0.42 7.68 -7.95
N ILE A 40 0.11 8.98 -8.04
CA ILE A 40 0.27 9.91 -6.91
C ILE A 40 -0.61 9.51 -5.72
N ILE A 41 -1.84 9.06 -5.97
CA ILE A 41 -2.78 8.73 -4.88
C ILE A 41 -2.35 7.53 -4.04
N GLN A 42 -1.40 6.72 -4.49
CA GLN A 42 -0.91 5.55 -3.76
C GLN A 42 0.11 5.90 -2.67
N SER A 43 0.75 7.07 -2.75
CA SER A 43 1.82 7.48 -1.82
C SER A 43 1.43 7.47 -0.33
N THR A 44 0.17 7.62 0.02
CA THR A 44 -0.29 7.58 1.42
C THR A 44 -0.69 6.17 1.89
N PRO A 45 -1.48 5.39 1.11
CA PRO A 45 -1.99 4.12 1.60
C PRO A 45 -1.01 2.95 1.46
N VAL A 46 0.05 3.04 0.64
CA VAL A 46 0.91 1.91 0.28
C VAL A 46 1.60 1.26 1.47
N SER A 47 2.06 2.02 2.47
CA SER A 47 2.69 1.43 3.67
C SER A 47 1.76 0.47 4.44
N PHE A 48 0.45 0.61 4.30
CA PHE A 48 -0.57 -0.27 4.86
C PHE A 48 -1.38 -0.99 3.76
N GLY A 49 -0.79 -1.10 2.57
CA GLY A 49 -1.35 -1.86 1.45
C GLY A 49 -1.38 -3.35 1.75
N ALA A 50 -2.28 -4.09 1.07
CA ALA A 50 -2.48 -5.52 1.28
C ALA A 50 -2.46 -5.88 2.78
N MET A 51 -3.25 -5.15 3.57
CA MET A 51 -3.38 -5.33 5.02
C MET A 51 -2.08 -5.20 5.80
N GLY A 52 -1.35 -4.12 5.55
CA GLY A 52 -0.12 -3.83 6.28
C GLY A 52 1.05 -4.74 5.92
N THR A 53 1.00 -5.43 4.79
CA THR A 53 2.11 -6.29 4.32
C THR A 53 3.46 -5.58 4.31
N PRO A 54 3.61 -4.30 3.87
CA PRO A 54 4.88 -3.59 3.94
C PRO A 54 5.44 -3.43 5.35
N ILE A 55 4.59 -3.34 6.36
CA ILE A 55 5.01 -3.28 7.76
C ILE A 55 5.22 -4.68 8.32
N LEU A 56 4.19 -5.54 8.24
CA LEU A 56 4.20 -6.85 8.89
C LEU A 56 5.24 -7.80 8.30
N VAL A 57 5.33 -7.83 6.97
CA VAL A 57 6.28 -8.69 6.26
C VAL A 57 7.56 -7.92 5.96
N GLY A 58 7.47 -6.70 5.42
CA GLY A 58 8.65 -5.92 5.05
C GLY A 58 9.53 -5.57 6.23
N LEU A 59 9.05 -4.73 7.14
CA LEU A 59 9.81 -4.36 8.34
C LEU A 59 10.00 -5.56 9.27
N GLY A 60 8.97 -6.39 9.43
CA GLY A 60 9.01 -7.55 10.32
C GLY A 60 10.14 -8.52 9.95
N THR A 61 10.29 -8.86 8.67
CA THR A 61 11.35 -9.76 8.20
C THR A 61 12.71 -9.07 8.22
N GLY A 62 12.78 -7.81 7.80
CA GLY A 62 14.05 -7.10 7.75
C GLY A 62 14.66 -6.87 9.13
N LEU A 63 13.86 -6.46 10.12
CA LEU A 63 14.33 -6.25 11.48
C LEU A 63 14.62 -7.58 12.21
N SER A 64 13.80 -8.62 12.03
CA SER A 64 14.02 -9.92 12.67
C SER A 64 15.24 -10.70 12.14
N ALA A 65 15.92 -10.18 11.12
CA ALA A 65 17.18 -10.73 10.65
C ALA A 65 18.32 -10.54 11.67
N ASP A 66 18.20 -9.58 12.59
CA ASP A 66 19.10 -9.43 13.73
C ASP A 66 18.51 -10.18 14.94
N PRO A 67 19.22 -11.17 15.49
CA PRO A 67 18.79 -11.92 16.68
C PRO A 67 18.51 -11.05 17.91
N ASP A 68 19.24 -9.94 18.06
CA ASP A 68 19.17 -9.05 19.22
C ASP A 68 17.93 -8.15 19.18
N MET A 69 17.26 -8.06 18.02
CA MET A 69 16.08 -7.22 17.85
C MET A 69 14.90 -7.62 18.74
N ALA A 70 14.74 -8.93 19.02
CA ALA A 70 13.69 -9.40 19.91
C ALA A 70 13.94 -8.92 21.37
N GLU A 71 15.20 -8.94 21.81
CA GLU A 71 15.60 -8.42 23.12
C GLU A 71 15.45 -6.89 23.18
N PHE A 72 15.83 -6.18 22.12
CA PHE A 72 15.61 -4.75 22.01
C PHE A 72 14.12 -4.38 22.16
N ALA A 73 13.23 -5.08 21.46
CA ALA A 73 11.78 -4.87 21.57
C ALA A 73 11.28 -5.15 23.00
N ALA A 74 11.76 -6.22 23.65
CA ALA A 74 11.40 -6.56 25.02
C ALA A 74 11.87 -5.49 26.02
N ASN A 75 13.09 -4.94 25.84
CA ASN A 75 13.63 -3.86 26.68
C ASN A 75 12.84 -2.55 26.55
N LEU A 76 12.15 -2.33 25.41
CA LEU A 76 11.20 -1.25 25.24
C LEU A 76 9.80 -1.55 25.82
N GLY A 77 9.60 -2.72 26.43
CA GLY A 77 8.34 -3.15 27.05
C GLY A 77 7.36 -3.83 26.08
N PHE A 78 7.81 -4.25 24.90
CA PHE A 78 6.98 -5.00 23.97
C PHE A 78 7.18 -6.51 24.16
N GLU A 79 6.25 -7.16 24.85
CA GLU A 79 6.28 -8.62 25.05
C GLU A 79 6.00 -9.42 23.77
N ARG A 80 5.44 -8.76 22.74
CA ARG A 80 5.03 -9.40 21.49
C ARG A 80 5.56 -8.60 20.29
N TRP A 81 6.09 -9.30 19.31
CA TRP A 81 6.64 -8.74 18.08
C TRP A 81 5.65 -7.92 17.26
N ASP A 82 4.39 -8.38 17.21
CA ASP A 82 3.34 -7.65 16.49
C ASP A 82 3.01 -6.29 17.14
N LEU A 83 3.12 -6.17 18.48
CA LEU A 83 2.96 -4.90 19.19
C LEU A 83 4.12 -3.94 18.92
N PHE A 84 5.34 -4.47 18.82
CA PHE A 84 6.50 -3.69 18.41
C PHE A 84 6.32 -3.13 16.99
N LEU A 85 5.92 -3.97 16.04
CA LEU A 85 5.62 -3.53 14.67
C LEU A 85 4.46 -2.53 14.62
N ALA A 86 3.41 -2.71 15.43
CA ALA A 86 2.30 -1.77 15.54
C ALA A 86 2.75 -0.40 16.06
N ASN A 87 3.75 -0.35 16.95
CA ASN A 87 4.33 0.90 17.42
C ASN A 87 5.08 1.64 16.30
N ILE A 88 5.82 0.92 15.45
CA ILE A 88 6.45 1.51 14.25
C ILE A 88 5.36 1.96 13.28
N ALA A 89 4.33 1.15 13.08
CA ALA A 89 3.19 1.47 12.20
C ALA A 89 2.49 2.78 12.61
N ALA A 90 2.31 3.03 13.90
CA ALA A 90 1.74 4.28 14.39
C ALA A 90 2.61 5.51 14.02
N ARG A 91 3.95 5.39 14.06
CA ARG A 91 4.87 6.44 13.58
C ARG A 91 4.77 6.65 12.08
N VAL A 92 4.74 5.55 11.30
CA VAL A 92 4.52 5.60 9.85
C VAL A 92 3.20 6.31 9.53
N ALA A 93 2.12 5.94 10.23
CA ALA A 93 0.82 6.56 10.05
C ALA A 93 0.81 8.05 10.39
N LEU A 94 1.54 8.47 11.42
CA LEU A 94 1.65 9.89 11.78
C LEU A 94 2.35 10.69 10.68
N ILE A 95 3.46 10.19 10.14
CA ILE A 95 4.18 10.85 9.04
C ILE A 95 3.28 10.91 7.80
N HIS A 96 2.61 9.82 7.46
CA HIS A 96 1.64 9.79 6.35
C HIS A 96 0.43 10.70 6.58
N ALA A 97 -0.06 10.83 7.83
CA ALA A 97 -1.16 11.75 8.11
C ALA A 97 -0.76 13.20 7.85
N ILE A 98 0.48 13.57 8.16
CA ILE A 98 1.00 14.93 7.89
C ILE A 98 1.23 15.12 6.38
N ALA A 99 2.04 14.27 5.75
CA ALA A 99 2.37 14.38 4.33
C ALA A 99 1.14 14.15 3.42
N GLY A 100 0.34 13.13 3.74
CA GLY A 100 -0.84 12.73 3.00
C GLY A 100 -1.96 13.78 3.01
N THR A 101 -1.96 14.68 4.00
CA THR A 101 -2.88 15.82 4.03
C THR A 101 -2.75 16.73 2.80
N PHE A 102 -1.58 16.79 2.19
CA PHE A 102 -1.34 17.61 1.00
C PHE A 102 -1.56 16.85 -0.32
N ILE A 103 -1.64 15.53 -0.30
CA ILE A 103 -1.75 14.71 -1.53
C ILE A 103 -2.97 15.05 -2.39
N PRO A 104 -4.21 15.18 -1.85
CA PRO A 104 -5.36 15.55 -2.68
C PRO A 104 -5.18 16.89 -3.40
N LEU A 105 -4.59 17.87 -2.71
CA LEU A 105 -4.31 19.18 -3.30
C LEU A 105 -3.21 19.08 -4.37
N LEU A 106 -2.15 18.32 -4.11
CA LEU A 106 -1.07 18.07 -5.06
C LEU A 106 -1.60 17.40 -6.34
N VAL A 107 -2.47 16.39 -6.19
CA VAL A 107 -3.10 15.71 -7.35
C VAL A 107 -3.85 16.72 -8.20
N VAL A 108 -4.75 17.54 -7.63
CA VAL A 108 -5.52 18.50 -8.41
C VAL A 108 -4.61 19.57 -9.02
N ALA A 109 -3.64 20.09 -8.27
CA ALA A 109 -2.69 21.07 -8.79
C ALA A 109 -1.84 20.52 -9.94
N THR A 110 -1.44 19.25 -9.87
CA THR A 110 -0.74 18.56 -10.98
C THR A 110 -1.66 18.38 -12.18
N MET A 111 -2.91 17.96 -11.95
CA MET A 111 -3.88 17.81 -13.05
C MET A 111 -4.11 19.14 -13.79
N THR A 112 -4.37 20.21 -13.06
CA THR A 112 -4.62 21.53 -13.68
C THR A 112 -3.38 22.09 -14.37
N ARG A 113 -2.18 21.85 -13.81
CA ARG A 113 -0.92 22.36 -14.38
C ARG A 113 -0.52 21.67 -15.66
N PHE A 114 -0.66 20.37 -15.74
CA PHE A 114 -0.15 19.59 -16.87
C PHE A 114 -1.23 19.22 -17.88
N PHE A 115 -2.47 19.06 -17.44
CA PHE A 115 -3.57 18.56 -18.26
C PHE A 115 -4.76 19.53 -18.38
N GLY A 116 -4.83 20.58 -17.55
CA GLY A 116 -5.91 21.57 -17.61
C GLY A 116 -5.75 22.54 -18.80
N VAL A 117 -6.86 23.11 -19.25
CA VAL A 117 -6.89 24.11 -20.35
C VAL A 117 -5.92 25.27 -20.07
N ASN A 118 -5.94 25.81 -18.87
CA ASN A 118 -5.15 26.99 -18.48
C ASN A 118 -3.73 26.65 -18.02
N ARG A 119 -3.39 25.37 -17.89
CA ARG A 119 -2.07 24.89 -17.42
C ARG A 119 -1.56 25.61 -16.17
N SER A 120 -2.44 25.84 -15.19
CA SER A 120 -2.19 26.68 -14.02
C SER A 120 -2.24 25.88 -12.70
N PHE A 121 -1.17 25.96 -11.88
CA PHE A 121 -1.20 25.45 -10.50
C PHE A 121 -2.22 26.19 -9.62
N ALA A 122 -2.37 27.51 -9.83
CA ALA A 122 -3.26 28.34 -9.03
C ALA A 122 -4.73 27.90 -9.18
N GLU A 123 -5.12 27.44 -10.35
CA GLU A 123 -6.44 26.90 -10.63
C GLU A 123 -6.72 25.64 -9.79
N GLY A 124 -5.75 24.73 -9.72
CA GLY A 124 -5.86 23.54 -8.86
C GLY A 124 -5.85 23.87 -7.38
N LEU A 125 -5.11 24.90 -6.97
CA LEU A 125 -5.08 25.35 -5.57
C LEU A 125 -6.42 25.99 -5.15
N ALA A 126 -7.27 26.42 -6.04
CA ALA A 126 -8.59 27.00 -5.69
C ALA A 126 -9.47 26.01 -4.91
N VAL A 127 -9.28 24.68 -5.07
CA VAL A 127 -10.03 23.63 -4.37
C VAL A 127 -9.48 23.31 -2.97
N TRP A 128 -8.50 24.07 -2.46
CA TRP A 128 -7.73 23.73 -1.24
C TRP A 128 -8.60 23.41 -0.01
N ARG A 129 -9.72 24.11 0.18
CA ARG A 129 -10.61 23.89 1.34
C ARG A 129 -11.22 22.49 1.30
N PHE A 130 -11.74 22.11 0.14
CA PHE A 130 -12.32 20.78 -0.06
C PHE A 130 -11.26 19.69 -0.05
N ALA A 131 -10.10 19.94 -0.67
CA ALA A 131 -8.99 18.99 -0.70
C ALA A 131 -8.45 18.69 0.71
N LEU A 132 -8.25 19.71 1.55
CA LEU A 132 -7.85 19.52 2.96
C LEU A 132 -8.94 18.84 3.78
N PHE A 133 -10.21 19.20 3.59
CA PHE A 133 -11.32 18.50 4.25
C PHE A 133 -11.33 17.01 3.90
N ALA A 134 -11.21 16.67 2.61
CA ALA A 134 -11.13 15.29 2.16
C ALA A 134 -9.89 14.57 2.72
N ALA A 135 -8.77 15.27 2.80
CA ALA A 135 -7.54 14.75 3.40
C ALA A 135 -7.74 14.40 4.88
N PHE A 136 -8.24 15.31 5.69
CA PHE A 136 -8.50 15.06 7.12
C PHE A 136 -9.56 13.99 7.35
N ALA A 137 -10.58 13.92 6.50
CA ALA A 137 -11.60 12.89 6.59
C ALA A 137 -11.04 11.47 6.43
N MET A 138 -9.88 11.30 5.79
CA MET A 138 -9.16 10.03 5.69
C MET A 138 -8.03 9.93 6.71
N THR A 139 -7.13 10.93 6.78
CA THR A 139 -5.87 10.81 7.53
C THR A 139 -6.07 10.72 9.04
N LEU A 140 -7.13 11.35 9.59
CA LEU A 140 -7.45 11.23 11.01
C LEU A 140 -7.93 9.81 11.38
N PRO A 141 -8.96 9.22 10.73
CA PRO A 141 -9.32 7.83 10.97
C PRO A 141 -8.17 6.86 10.71
N TYR A 142 -7.38 7.08 9.66
CA TYR A 142 -6.20 6.30 9.32
C TYR A 142 -5.19 6.25 10.48
N LEU A 143 -4.84 7.40 11.07
CA LEU A 143 -3.93 7.49 12.21
C LEU A 143 -4.50 6.82 13.47
N ILE A 144 -5.80 7.06 13.76
CA ILE A 144 -6.48 6.45 14.90
C ILE A 144 -6.49 4.92 14.76
N VAL A 145 -6.83 4.42 13.58
CA VAL A 145 -6.88 2.98 13.29
C VAL A 145 -5.49 2.35 13.40
N ALA A 146 -4.45 2.99 12.86
CA ALA A 146 -3.07 2.51 13.00
C ALA A 146 -2.65 2.38 14.47
N SER A 147 -3.04 3.35 15.29
CA SER A 147 -2.67 3.39 16.70
C SER A 147 -3.46 2.40 17.58
N LEU A 148 -4.70 2.07 17.21
CA LEU A 148 -5.59 1.24 18.03
C LEU A 148 -5.70 -0.21 17.54
N LEU A 149 -5.71 -0.43 16.23
CA LEU A 149 -5.97 -1.74 15.61
C LEU A 149 -4.74 -2.37 14.95
N GLY A 150 -3.67 -1.59 14.77
CA GLY A 150 -2.45 -2.07 14.12
C GLY A 150 -2.38 -1.80 12.62
N PRO A 151 -1.35 -2.34 11.94
CA PRO A 151 -1.02 -1.96 10.56
C PRO A 151 -1.94 -2.52 9.49
N GLU A 152 -2.82 -3.46 9.80
CA GLU A 152 -3.67 -4.14 8.82
C GLU A 152 -4.77 -3.23 8.24
N PHE A 153 -5.25 -2.26 9.03
CA PHE A 153 -6.52 -1.62 8.75
C PHE A 153 -6.48 -0.15 8.32
N PRO A 154 -5.39 0.63 8.50
CA PRO A 154 -5.40 2.08 8.37
C PRO A 154 -5.90 2.56 7.00
N SER A 155 -5.32 2.04 5.91
CA SER A 155 -5.67 2.46 4.55
C SER A 155 -7.09 2.09 4.17
N MET A 156 -7.54 0.91 4.59
CA MET A 156 -8.89 0.44 4.30
C MET A 156 -9.94 1.26 5.04
N PHE A 157 -9.84 1.39 6.36
CA PHE A 157 -10.82 2.14 7.14
C PHE A 157 -10.72 3.65 6.92
N GLY A 158 -9.51 4.20 6.79
CA GLY A 158 -9.33 5.59 6.41
C GLY A 158 -10.04 5.92 5.09
N GLY A 159 -9.86 5.06 4.08
CA GLY A 159 -10.52 5.20 2.78
C GLY A 159 -12.04 5.12 2.85
N ILE A 160 -12.60 4.10 3.53
CA ILE A 160 -14.07 3.94 3.67
C ILE A 160 -14.67 5.08 4.47
N ILE A 161 -14.13 5.40 5.64
CA ILE A 161 -14.65 6.48 6.50
C ILE A 161 -14.57 7.81 5.75
N GLY A 162 -13.45 8.07 5.07
CA GLY A 162 -13.30 9.23 4.21
C GLY A 162 -14.39 9.30 3.13
N LEU A 163 -14.68 8.19 2.44
CA LEU A 163 -15.75 8.15 1.43
C LEU A 163 -17.13 8.44 2.03
N VAL A 164 -17.45 7.84 3.18
CA VAL A 164 -18.73 8.04 3.87
C VAL A 164 -18.93 9.51 4.30
N ILE A 165 -17.85 10.21 4.63
CA ILE A 165 -17.88 11.63 5.04
C ILE A 165 -17.89 12.54 3.80
N VAL A 166 -16.96 12.32 2.87
CA VAL A 166 -16.68 13.27 1.78
C VAL A 166 -17.74 13.21 0.67
N VAL A 167 -18.25 12.03 0.32
CA VAL A 167 -19.24 11.93 -0.76
C VAL A 167 -20.55 12.67 -0.45
N PRO A 168 -21.16 12.54 0.76
CA PRO A 168 -22.34 13.35 1.12
C PRO A 168 -22.01 14.85 1.23
N ALA A 169 -20.83 15.22 1.70
CA ALA A 169 -20.41 16.61 1.80
C ALA A 169 -20.27 17.26 0.41
N ALA A 170 -19.63 16.54 -0.53
CA ALA A 170 -19.50 16.98 -1.92
C ALA A 170 -20.89 17.17 -2.60
N LYS A 171 -21.81 16.21 -2.39
CA LYS A 171 -23.19 16.32 -2.92
C LYS A 171 -23.95 17.54 -2.39
N ARG A 172 -23.58 18.04 -1.21
CA ARG A 172 -24.18 19.25 -0.62
C ARG A 172 -23.41 20.53 -0.95
N GLY A 173 -22.35 20.44 -1.75
CA GLY A 173 -21.50 21.59 -2.10
C GLY A 173 -20.62 22.09 -0.94
N PHE A 174 -20.43 21.29 0.14
CA PHE A 174 -19.68 21.71 1.32
C PHE A 174 -18.21 21.94 0.98
N LEU A 175 -17.72 23.15 1.22
CA LEU A 175 -16.36 23.60 0.92
C LEU A 175 -15.94 23.49 -0.55
N MET A 176 -16.89 23.22 -1.45
CA MET A 176 -16.62 23.18 -2.88
C MET A 176 -16.33 24.60 -3.41
N PRO A 177 -15.53 24.73 -4.49
CA PRO A 177 -15.37 25.99 -5.19
C PRO A 177 -16.71 26.56 -5.66
N ALA A 178 -16.74 27.88 -5.91
CA ALA A 178 -17.94 28.53 -6.44
C ALA A 178 -18.31 27.95 -7.82
N ALA A 179 -19.60 27.84 -8.10
CA ALA A 179 -20.07 27.40 -9.41
C ALA A 179 -19.50 28.28 -10.52
N GLY A 180 -19.01 27.66 -11.59
CA GLY A 180 -18.35 28.35 -12.72
C GLY A 180 -16.84 28.56 -12.55
N SER A 181 -16.24 28.09 -11.44
CA SER A 181 -14.80 28.06 -11.23
C SER A 181 -14.19 26.67 -11.43
N GLU A 182 -14.96 25.75 -12.01
CA GLU A 182 -14.50 24.40 -12.32
C GLU A 182 -13.43 24.45 -13.41
N TRP A 183 -12.36 23.71 -13.21
CA TRP A 183 -11.36 23.50 -14.26
C TRP A 183 -11.78 22.33 -15.18
N HIS A 184 -11.34 22.36 -16.42
CA HIS A 184 -11.67 21.34 -17.41
C HIS A 184 -10.41 20.86 -18.13
N PHE A 185 -10.46 19.62 -18.64
CA PHE A 185 -9.54 19.18 -19.67
C PHE A 185 -9.86 19.89 -21.00
N PRO A 186 -8.88 20.13 -21.86
CA PRO A 186 -9.16 20.58 -23.22
C PRO A 186 -10.01 19.56 -23.97
N GLU A 187 -10.64 20.00 -25.09
CA GLU A 187 -11.34 19.06 -25.96
C GLU A 187 -10.40 17.96 -26.45
N ARG A 188 -10.93 16.76 -26.69
CA ARG A 188 -10.14 15.60 -27.12
C ARG A 188 -9.30 15.86 -28.37
N SER A 189 -9.79 16.70 -29.27
CA SER A 189 -9.08 17.16 -30.49
C SER A 189 -7.80 17.95 -30.20
N ALA A 190 -7.70 18.54 -29.01
CA ALA A 190 -6.55 19.32 -28.55
C ALA A 190 -5.63 18.57 -27.59
N TRP A 191 -5.89 17.27 -27.38
CA TRP A 191 -5.01 16.44 -26.54
C TRP A 191 -3.71 16.17 -27.27
N ASP A 192 -2.62 16.17 -26.50
CA ASP A 192 -1.34 15.68 -26.99
C ASP A 192 -1.48 14.19 -27.37
N PRO A 193 -0.88 13.73 -28.48
CA PRO A 193 -0.89 12.31 -28.87
C PRO A 193 -0.50 11.35 -27.74
N ASP A 194 0.44 11.77 -26.87
CA ASP A 194 0.92 10.99 -25.72
C ASP A 194 -0.13 10.87 -24.59
N TRP A 195 -1.18 11.70 -24.60
CA TRP A 195 -2.26 11.63 -23.60
C TRP A 195 -3.28 10.55 -23.91
N SER A 196 -3.30 10.07 -25.16
CA SER A 196 -4.18 8.99 -25.60
C SER A 196 -3.47 7.66 -25.49
N SER A 197 -4.17 6.63 -25.05
CA SER A 197 -3.67 5.25 -24.96
C SER A 197 -4.52 4.35 -25.84
N SER A 198 -3.91 3.32 -26.42
CA SER A 198 -4.62 2.20 -27.06
C SER A 198 -5.54 1.43 -26.10
N LEU A 199 -5.40 1.65 -24.77
CA LEU A 199 -6.33 1.16 -23.74
C LEU A 199 -7.64 1.96 -23.72
N ALA A 200 -7.68 3.14 -24.32
CA ALA A 200 -8.91 3.85 -24.62
C ALA A 200 -9.52 3.29 -25.91
N ALA A 201 -9.83 2.00 -25.93
CA ALA A 201 -10.82 1.53 -26.90
C ALA A 201 -12.06 2.40 -26.70
N PRO A 202 -12.67 2.91 -27.78
CA PRO A 202 -13.88 3.68 -27.63
C PRO A 202 -14.87 2.81 -26.85
N ALA A 203 -15.28 3.27 -25.68
CA ALA A 203 -16.54 2.81 -25.15
C ALA A 203 -17.50 3.06 -26.29
N ASN A 204 -17.93 2.00 -26.95
CA ASN A 204 -18.91 2.08 -28.01
C ASN A 204 -20.07 2.87 -27.45
N GLN A 205 -20.16 4.14 -27.82
CA GLN A 205 -21.30 5.01 -27.46
C GLN A 205 -22.62 4.46 -28.03
N ASP A 206 -22.53 3.41 -28.87
CA ASP A 206 -23.68 2.76 -29.53
C ASP A 206 -24.18 1.51 -28.82
N SER A 207 -23.64 1.11 -27.67
CA SER A 207 -24.19 0.03 -26.84
C SER A 207 -24.92 0.56 -25.60
N GLU A 208 -25.81 1.55 -25.77
CA GLU A 208 -26.85 1.88 -24.81
C GLU A 208 -27.92 0.76 -24.69
N ASP A 209 -27.75 -0.35 -25.38
CA ASP A 209 -28.65 -1.50 -25.29
C ASP A 209 -28.15 -2.53 -24.26
N SER A 210 -28.74 -2.41 -23.03
CA SER A 210 -29.20 -3.57 -22.28
C SER A 210 -28.19 -4.49 -21.59
N ALA A 211 -27.10 -3.99 -21.02
CA ALA A 211 -26.52 -4.75 -19.90
C ALA A 211 -27.37 -4.43 -18.63
N PRO A 212 -27.91 -5.45 -17.92
CA PRO A 212 -28.65 -5.20 -16.70
C PRO A 212 -27.77 -4.44 -15.71
N THR A 213 -28.15 -3.21 -15.39
CA THR A 213 -27.41 -2.35 -14.47
C THR A 213 -27.37 -3.01 -13.10
N MET A 214 -26.17 -3.47 -12.71
CA MET A 214 -25.96 -4.04 -11.38
C MET A 214 -26.17 -2.97 -10.33
N SER A 215 -26.92 -3.25 -9.26
CA SER A 215 -27.09 -2.30 -8.15
C SER A 215 -25.72 -2.00 -7.51
N LEU A 216 -25.53 -0.77 -7.05
CA LEU A 216 -24.28 -0.32 -6.41
C LEU A 216 -23.88 -1.23 -5.23
N LEU A 217 -24.86 -1.64 -4.41
CA LEU A 217 -24.60 -2.54 -3.28
C LEU A 217 -24.07 -3.90 -3.74
N ARG A 218 -24.59 -4.43 -4.84
CA ARG A 218 -24.11 -5.69 -5.40
C ARG A 218 -22.72 -5.53 -6.00
N ALA A 219 -22.45 -4.42 -6.68
CA ALA A 219 -21.11 -4.12 -7.21
C ALA A 219 -20.04 -4.02 -6.12
N TRP A 220 -20.38 -3.46 -4.94
CA TRP A 220 -19.48 -3.34 -3.80
C TRP A 220 -19.38 -4.59 -2.94
N SER A 221 -20.27 -5.57 -3.13
CA SER A 221 -20.33 -6.76 -2.26
C SER A 221 -19.01 -7.55 -2.14
N PRO A 222 -18.16 -7.73 -3.18
CA PRO A 222 -16.89 -8.42 -3.04
C PRO A 222 -15.94 -7.72 -2.06
N TYR A 223 -15.88 -6.39 -2.13
CA TYR A 223 -15.04 -5.58 -1.23
C TYR A 223 -15.54 -5.63 0.22
N VAL A 224 -16.86 -5.63 0.41
CA VAL A 224 -17.49 -5.80 1.74
C VAL A 224 -17.15 -7.20 2.29
N VAL A 225 -17.22 -8.25 1.47
CA VAL A 225 -16.87 -9.62 1.88
C VAL A 225 -15.39 -9.68 2.29
N ILE A 226 -14.47 -9.11 1.49
CA ILE A 226 -13.07 -9.01 1.84
C ILE A 226 -12.92 -8.30 3.20
N ALA A 227 -13.47 -7.09 3.34
CA ALA A 227 -13.35 -6.31 4.57
C ALA A 227 -13.86 -7.08 5.80
N VAL A 228 -15.04 -7.72 5.69
CA VAL A 228 -15.64 -8.51 6.78
C VAL A 228 -14.76 -9.72 7.14
N LEU A 229 -14.32 -10.51 6.15
CA LEU A 229 -13.46 -11.68 6.41
C LEU A 229 -12.14 -11.28 7.07
N LEU A 230 -11.55 -10.17 6.62
CA LEU A 230 -10.32 -9.66 7.15
C LEU A 230 -10.48 -9.17 8.58
N VAL A 231 -11.53 -8.40 8.86
CA VAL A 231 -11.84 -7.94 10.23
C VAL A 231 -12.07 -9.15 11.14
N ILE A 232 -12.92 -10.09 10.74
CA ILE A 232 -13.23 -11.27 11.56
C ILE A 232 -11.98 -12.08 11.87
N THR A 233 -11.10 -12.31 10.89
CA THR A 233 -9.88 -13.11 11.07
C THR A 233 -8.82 -12.41 11.91
N ARG A 234 -8.82 -11.06 12.00
CA ARG A 234 -7.82 -10.25 12.70
C ARG A 234 -8.30 -9.67 14.03
N LEU A 235 -9.59 -9.74 14.34
CA LEU A 235 -10.11 -9.26 15.61
C LEU A 235 -9.63 -10.15 16.76
N ARG A 236 -8.83 -9.58 17.65
CA ARG A 236 -8.26 -10.27 18.84
C ARG A 236 -9.35 -10.87 19.77
N ILE A 237 -10.53 -10.24 19.83
CA ILE A 237 -11.65 -10.73 20.65
C ILE A 237 -12.14 -12.12 20.20
N LEU A 238 -11.99 -12.45 18.92
CA LEU A 238 -12.43 -13.73 18.37
C LEU A 238 -11.37 -14.82 18.46
N ASP A 239 -10.12 -14.47 18.77
CA ASP A 239 -8.94 -15.35 18.86
C ASP A 239 -8.81 -16.36 17.70
N LEU A 240 -9.29 -15.98 16.51
CA LEU A 240 -9.17 -16.82 15.31
C LEU A 240 -7.71 -16.93 14.85
N GLU A 241 -6.87 -15.99 15.23
CA GLU A 241 -5.44 -16.03 14.94
C GLU A 241 -4.80 -17.29 15.46
N SER A 242 -5.06 -17.67 16.73
CA SER A 242 -4.50 -18.86 17.36
C SER A 242 -4.87 -20.15 16.61
N VAL A 243 -6.08 -20.21 16.05
CA VAL A 243 -6.56 -21.34 15.25
C VAL A 243 -5.95 -21.33 13.86
N LEU A 244 -5.98 -20.18 13.17
CA LEU A 244 -5.53 -20.03 11.77
C LEU A 244 -4.01 -20.05 11.60
N ARG A 245 -3.26 -19.92 12.71
CA ARG A 245 -1.80 -20.02 12.77
C ARG A 245 -1.31 -21.19 13.61
N SER A 246 -2.21 -22.09 14.02
CA SER A 246 -1.84 -23.26 14.81
C SER A 246 -0.79 -24.11 14.10
N ALA A 247 0.04 -24.82 14.85
CA ALA A 247 1.07 -25.71 14.31
C ALA A 247 0.53 -26.97 13.60
N HIS A 248 -0.79 -27.08 13.46
CA HIS A 248 -1.41 -28.24 12.81
C HIS A 248 -1.04 -28.27 11.30
N PRO A 249 -0.65 -29.42 10.73
CA PRO A 249 -0.17 -29.52 9.35
C PRO A 249 -1.16 -29.05 8.27
N LEU A 250 -2.45 -29.04 8.55
CA LEU A 250 -3.48 -28.50 7.62
C LEU A 250 -3.51 -26.97 7.60
N VAL A 251 -2.94 -26.33 8.63
CA VAL A 251 -2.99 -24.87 8.83
C VAL A 251 -1.63 -24.25 8.58
N THR A 252 -0.56 -24.87 9.05
CA THR A 252 0.81 -24.40 8.88
C THR A 252 1.67 -25.44 8.18
N TRP A 253 2.20 -25.07 7.04
CA TRP A 253 3.18 -25.84 6.30
C TRP A 253 4.57 -25.37 6.72
N ALA A 254 5.31 -26.20 7.43
CA ALA A 254 6.62 -25.88 7.96
C ALA A 254 7.69 -26.75 7.28
N TRP A 255 8.77 -26.09 6.89
CA TRP A 255 9.98 -26.73 6.34
C TRP A 255 11.16 -26.38 7.28
N PRO A 256 11.41 -27.20 8.30
CA PRO A 256 12.56 -26.99 9.19
C PRO A 256 13.85 -27.33 8.44
N GLN A 257 14.91 -26.57 8.73
CA GLN A 257 16.28 -26.85 8.25
C GLN A 257 16.37 -27.09 6.74
N LEU A 258 15.92 -26.08 5.95
CA LEU A 258 15.95 -26.17 4.47
C LEU A 258 17.34 -26.58 3.99
N LEU A 259 17.40 -27.67 3.21
CA LEU A 259 18.64 -28.23 2.64
C LEU A 259 19.77 -28.49 3.67
N GLY A 260 19.42 -28.75 4.94
CA GLY A 260 20.38 -28.97 6.03
C GLY A 260 21.02 -27.71 6.59
N SER A 261 20.48 -26.53 6.25
CA SER A 261 20.91 -25.25 6.80
C SER A 261 20.22 -24.93 8.13
N THR A 262 20.61 -23.84 8.78
CA THR A 262 19.92 -23.30 9.96
C THR A 262 18.62 -22.57 9.62
N ILE A 263 18.30 -22.42 8.32
CA ILE A 263 17.14 -21.66 7.81
C ILE A 263 15.91 -22.57 7.83
N SER A 264 14.84 -22.09 8.45
CA SER A 264 13.52 -22.73 8.43
C SER A 264 12.51 -21.79 7.77
N ALA A 265 11.56 -22.35 7.04
CA ALA A 265 10.46 -21.60 6.45
C ALA A 265 9.11 -22.16 6.91
N SER A 266 8.13 -21.31 7.01
CA SER A 266 6.74 -21.71 7.27
C SER A 266 5.79 -20.87 6.41
N PHE A 267 4.70 -21.49 6.00
CA PHE A 267 3.62 -20.84 5.28
C PHE A 267 2.29 -21.18 5.93
N GLN A 268 1.46 -20.17 6.17
CA GLN A 268 0.17 -20.29 6.84
C GLN A 268 -0.94 -19.89 5.85
N PRO A 269 -1.38 -20.82 4.99
CA PRO A 269 -2.32 -20.49 3.90
C PRO A 269 -3.63 -19.89 4.40
N LEU A 270 -4.19 -20.37 5.50
CA LEU A 270 -5.46 -19.87 6.02
C LEU A 270 -5.36 -18.48 6.67
N TRP A 271 -4.18 -18.10 7.12
CA TRP A 271 -3.89 -16.77 7.66
C TRP A 271 -3.53 -15.76 6.57
N SER A 272 -3.05 -16.24 5.42
CA SER A 272 -2.61 -15.38 4.32
C SER A 272 -3.76 -14.51 3.78
N PRO A 273 -3.54 -13.20 3.61
CA PRO A 273 -4.52 -12.33 2.94
C PRO A 273 -4.92 -12.83 1.55
N GLY A 274 -3.97 -13.45 0.81
CA GLY A 274 -4.24 -14.03 -0.50
C GLY A 274 -5.33 -15.09 -0.47
N SER A 275 -5.39 -15.92 0.56
CA SER A 275 -6.44 -16.93 0.71
C SER A 275 -7.82 -16.30 0.94
N ILE A 276 -7.88 -15.19 1.67
CA ILE A 276 -9.10 -14.42 1.86
C ILE A 276 -9.57 -13.82 0.52
N PHE A 277 -8.66 -13.30 -0.29
CA PHE A 277 -8.99 -12.78 -1.63
C PHE A 277 -9.50 -13.89 -2.56
N ILE A 278 -8.89 -15.08 -2.53
CA ILE A 278 -9.36 -16.25 -3.29
C ILE A 278 -10.76 -16.64 -2.82
N LEU A 279 -10.99 -16.72 -1.51
CA LEU A 279 -12.29 -17.05 -0.94
C LEU A 279 -13.36 -16.02 -1.32
N ALA A 280 -13.05 -14.73 -1.21
CA ALA A 280 -13.95 -13.65 -1.61
C ALA A 280 -14.26 -13.69 -3.12
N SER A 281 -13.28 -14.04 -3.96
CA SER A 281 -13.48 -14.21 -5.41
C SER A 281 -14.44 -15.37 -5.71
N VAL A 282 -14.29 -16.49 -5.00
CA VAL A 282 -15.20 -17.64 -5.12
C VAL A 282 -16.63 -17.29 -4.65
N ILE A 283 -16.75 -16.59 -3.51
CA ILE A 283 -18.05 -16.11 -3.01
C ILE A 283 -18.71 -15.17 -4.03
N THR A 284 -17.91 -14.34 -4.71
CA THR A 284 -18.38 -13.39 -5.73
C THR A 284 -19.04 -14.09 -6.92
N ILE A 285 -18.64 -15.30 -7.28
CA ILE A 285 -19.32 -16.09 -8.32
C ILE A 285 -20.82 -16.22 -8.00
N GLY A 286 -21.13 -16.61 -6.77
CA GLY A 286 -22.52 -16.75 -6.31
C GLY A 286 -23.23 -15.40 -6.16
N LEU A 287 -22.59 -14.40 -5.55
CA LEU A 287 -23.18 -13.08 -5.32
C LEU A 287 -23.53 -12.36 -6.63
N HIS A 288 -22.67 -12.46 -7.62
CA HIS A 288 -22.84 -11.81 -8.93
C HIS A 288 -23.51 -12.72 -9.96
N ARG A 289 -23.75 -14.00 -9.61
CA ARG A 289 -24.26 -15.04 -10.53
C ARG A 289 -23.41 -15.10 -11.81
N LEU A 290 -22.09 -15.07 -11.63
CA LEU A 290 -21.15 -15.09 -12.76
C LEU A 290 -21.15 -16.46 -13.44
N PRO A 291 -21.25 -16.53 -14.77
CA PRO A 291 -20.97 -17.76 -15.50
C PRO A 291 -19.53 -18.22 -15.24
N PHE A 292 -19.34 -19.52 -15.07
CA PHE A 292 -18.01 -20.08 -14.81
C PHE A 292 -16.98 -19.72 -15.91
N THR A 293 -17.44 -19.56 -17.14
CA THR A 293 -16.62 -19.10 -18.27
C THR A 293 -16.05 -17.69 -18.02
N GLN A 294 -16.86 -16.75 -17.54
CA GLN A 294 -16.37 -15.39 -17.22
C GLN A 294 -15.37 -15.41 -16.07
N PHE A 295 -15.65 -16.22 -15.04
CA PHE A 295 -14.71 -16.38 -13.92
C PHE A 295 -13.37 -16.97 -14.39
N SER A 296 -13.38 -18.02 -15.21
CA SER A 296 -12.16 -18.64 -15.74
C SER A 296 -11.36 -17.68 -16.63
N HIS A 297 -12.01 -16.83 -17.41
CA HIS A 297 -11.35 -15.75 -18.15
C HIS A 297 -10.67 -14.75 -17.21
N GLY A 298 -11.37 -14.31 -16.16
CA GLY A 298 -10.78 -13.43 -15.16
C GLY A 298 -9.57 -14.03 -14.44
N VAL A 299 -9.62 -15.34 -14.12
CA VAL A 299 -8.48 -16.07 -13.55
C VAL A 299 -7.31 -16.10 -14.54
N ALA A 300 -7.57 -16.42 -15.83
CA ALA A 300 -6.54 -16.46 -16.85
C ALA A 300 -5.86 -15.11 -17.06
N ASP A 301 -6.63 -14.01 -17.05
CA ASP A 301 -6.09 -12.66 -17.18
C ASP A 301 -5.30 -12.24 -15.93
N SER A 302 -5.76 -12.62 -14.73
CA SER A 302 -5.01 -12.44 -13.48
C SER A 302 -3.67 -13.18 -13.52
N LEU A 303 -3.61 -14.40 -14.03
CA LEU A 303 -2.37 -15.18 -14.17
C LEU A 303 -1.39 -14.53 -15.15
N LYS A 304 -1.87 -13.94 -16.25
CA LYS A 304 -1.02 -13.16 -17.18
C LYS A 304 -0.38 -11.94 -16.50
N THR A 305 -1.10 -11.28 -15.62
CA THR A 305 -0.59 -10.13 -14.85
C THR A 305 0.37 -10.60 -13.74
N LEU A 306 0.08 -11.73 -13.12
CA LEU A 306 0.90 -12.30 -12.06
C LEU A 306 2.30 -12.70 -12.53
N ALA A 307 2.44 -13.24 -13.75
CA ALA A 307 3.70 -13.79 -14.23
C ALA A 307 4.86 -12.76 -14.25
N PRO A 308 4.73 -11.56 -14.82
CA PRO A 308 5.80 -10.56 -14.76
C PRO A 308 6.15 -10.10 -13.33
N ALA A 309 5.14 -9.90 -12.48
CA ALA A 309 5.35 -9.52 -11.08
C ALA A 309 6.09 -10.62 -10.31
N SER A 310 5.74 -11.89 -10.55
CA SER A 310 6.41 -13.05 -9.94
C SER A 310 7.88 -13.14 -10.35
N MET A 311 8.22 -12.84 -11.61
CA MET A 311 9.60 -12.82 -12.08
C MET A 311 10.46 -11.83 -11.32
N ALA A 312 9.97 -10.62 -11.09
CA ALA A 312 10.69 -9.63 -10.28
C ALA A 312 10.95 -10.14 -8.85
N LEU A 313 9.92 -10.70 -8.19
CA LEU A 313 10.03 -11.20 -6.81
C LEU A 313 10.93 -12.43 -6.68
N ILE A 314 10.94 -13.35 -7.66
CA ILE A 314 11.79 -14.55 -7.68
C ILE A 314 13.28 -14.17 -7.64
N PHE A 315 13.69 -13.05 -8.19
CA PHE A 315 15.07 -12.59 -8.15
C PHE A 315 15.37 -11.62 -7.01
N THR A 316 14.46 -10.71 -6.70
CA THR A 316 14.71 -9.69 -5.67
C THR A 316 14.63 -10.25 -4.25
N VAL A 317 13.69 -11.16 -3.96
CA VAL A 317 13.55 -11.70 -2.59
C VAL A 317 14.77 -12.52 -2.16
N PRO A 318 15.31 -13.47 -2.96
CA PRO A 318 16.56 -14.15 -2.60
C PRO A 318 17.74 -13.20 -2.43
N MET A 319 17.87 -12.17 -3.28
CA MET A 319 18.92 -11.18 -3.15
C MET A 319 18.85 -10.46 -1.80
N VAL A 320 17.64 -10.05 -1.38
CA VAL A 320 17.41 -9.45 -0.07
C VAL A 320 17.74 -10.40 1.06
N GLN A 321 17.35 -11.69 0.94
CA GLN A 321 17.67 -12.70 1.96
C GLN A 321 19.17 -12.92 2.12
N VAL A 322 19.95 -12.89 1.04
CA VAL A 322 21.41 -12.93 1.10
C VAL A 322 21.96 -11.70 1.81
N PHE A 323 21.44 -10.51 1.51
CA PHE A 323 21.86 -9.26 2.11
C PHE A 323 21.62 -9.22 3.63
N ILE A 324 20.41 -9.57 4.08
CA ILE A 324 20.04 -9.49 5.50
C ILE A 324 20.56 -10.68 6.34
N ASN A 325 20.91 -11.81 5.74
CA ASN A 325 21.45 -12.99 6.45
C ASN A 325 22.97 -13.18 6.20
N SER A 326 23.70 -12.11 6.02
CA SER A 326 25.13 -12.16 5.63
C SER A 326 26.11 -12.34 6.78
N SER A 327 25.66 -12.45 8.03
CA SER A 327 26.51 -12.57 9.23
C SER A 327 27.19 -13.93 9.42
N SER A 328 26.76 -14.97 8.68
CA SER A 328 27.24 -16.35 8.87
C SER A 328 28.59 -16.67 8.20
N GLY A 329 29.32 -15.67 7.71
CA GLY A 329 30.61 -15.84 7.05
C GLY A 329 31.74 -16.17 8.02
N ALA A 330 32.72 -17.00 7.58
CA ALA A 330 33.87 -17.41 8.40
C ALA A 330 34.77 -16.25 8.83
N ALA A 331 34.62 -15.07 8.22
CA ALA A 331 35.44 -13.87 8.53
C ALA A 331 34.92 -13.06 9.74
N GLY A 332 33.77 -13.40 10.30
CA GLY A 332 33.24 -12.76 11.52
C GLY A 332 32.78 -11.30 11.34
N TYR A 333 32.51 -10.87 10.11
CA TYR A 333 31.95 -9.54 9.87
C TYR A 333 30.50 -9.45 10.35
N GLU A 334 30.09 -8.26 10.75
CA GLU A 334 28.69 -7.93 10.95
C GLU A 334 27.85 -8.15 9.67
N GLN A 335 26.55 -8.25 9.83
CA GLN A 335 25.63 -8.31 8.69
C GLN A 335 25.84 -7.10 7.77
N MET A 336 25.74 -7.31 6.46
CA MET A 336 25.91 -6.22 5.47
C MET A 336 25.07 -4.96 5.78
N PRO A 337 23.79 -5.07 6.21
CA PRO A 337 23.01 -3.89 6.59
C PRO A 337 23.66 -3.08 7.70
N LEU A 338 24.19 -3.73 8.74
CA LEU A 338 24.79 -3.06 9.90
C LEU A 338 26.16 -2.47 9.58
N ALA A 339 27.00 -3.20 8.82
CA ALA A 339 28.27 -2.69 8.34
C ALA A 339 28.12 -1.47 7.42
N LEU A 340 27.09 -1.48 6.56
CA LEU A 340 26.73 -0.33 5.74
C LEU A 340 26.24 0.85 6.60
N ALA A 341 25.47 0.56 7.67
CA ALA A 341 24.97 1.58 8.59
C ALA A 341 26.11 2.32 9.31
N GLU A 342 27.18 1.62 9.68
CA GLU A 342 28.37 2.23 10.30
C GLU A 342 29.01 3.28 9.37
N GLY A 343 29.31 2.90 8.13
CA GLY A 343 29.93 3.82 7.16
C GLY A 343 29.04 5.01 6.82
N VAL A 344 27.73 4.81 6.72
CA VAL A 344 26.78 5.88 6.44
C VAL A 344 26.62 6.82 7.64
N ALA A 345 26.56 6.29 8.86
CA ALA A 345 26.50 7.11 10.08
C ALA A 345 27.71 8.02 10.24
N GLU A 346 28.91 7.53 9.91
CA GLU A 346 30.13 8.34 9.90
C GLU A 346 30.09 9.48 8.87
N LEU A 347 29.55 9.21 7.67
CA LEU A 347 29.50 10.18 6.59
C LEU A 347 28.44 11.27 6.79
N THR A 348 27.26 10.91 7.29
CA THR A 348 26.10 11.79 7.31
C THR A 348 25.75 12.33 8.70
N GLY A 349 26.10 11.58 9.75
CA GLY A 349 25.79 11.95 11.13
C GLY A 349 24.32 12.29 11.33
N SER A 350 24.04 13.35 12.06
CA SER A 350 22.67 13.81 12.38
C SER A 350 21.82 14.27 11.19
N ALA A 351 22.41 14.40 9.98
CA ALA A 351 21.65 14.75 8.78
C ALA A 351 20.91 13.54 8.14
N TRP A 352 21.18 12.32 8.60
CA TRP A 352 20.61 11.10 8.02
C TRP A 352 19.08 11.10 7.90
N PRO A 353 18.27 11.59 8.85
CA PRO A 353 16.82 11.59 8.72
C PRO A 353 16.30 12.27 7.44
N LEU A 354 17.06 13.21 6.87
CA LEU A 354 16.71 13.85 5.59
C LEU A 354 16.91 12.90 4.39
N PHE A 355 17.85 11.96 4.49
CA PHE A 355 18.17 11.02 3.42
C PHE A 355 17.40 9.70 3.53
N SER A 356 17.02 9.30 4.73
CA SER A 356 16.34 8.03 5.01
C SER A 356 15.13 7.77 4.08
N PRO A 357 14.19 8.71 3.85
CA PRO A 357 13.07 8.47 2.96
C PRO A 357 13.50 8.25 1.49
N PHE A 358 14.57 8.90 1.05
CA PHE A 358 15.08 8.71 -0.33
C PHE A 358 15.63 7.30 -0.54
N ILE A 359 16.29 6.72 0.49
CA ILE A 359 16.73 5.32 0.43
C ILE A 359 15.52 4.37 0.37
N GLY A 360 14.46 4.66 1.14
CA GLY A 360 13.20 3.94 1.04
C GLY A 360 12.63 3.96 -0.38
N GLY A 361 12.57 5.15 -0.96
CA GLY A 361 12.10 5.36 -2.33
C GLY A 361 12.97 4.67 -3.38
N LEU A 362 14.31 4.76 -3.26
CA LEU A 362 15.23 4.05 -4.15
C LEU A 362 15.06 2.54 -4.06
N GLY A 363 14.91 2.00 -2.84
CA GLY A 363 14.66 0.59 -2.64
C GLY A 363 13.36 0.12 -3.28
N ALA A 364 12.28 0.89 -3.11
CA ALA A 364 10.99 0.59 -3.73
C ALA A 364 11.04 0.72 -5.26
N PHE A 365 11.76 1.72 -5.78
CA PHE A 365 11.97 1.90 -7.22
C PHE A 365 12.72 0.71 -7.84
N VAL A 366 13.82 0.27 -7.22
CA VAL A 366 14.63 -0.85 -7.72
C VAL A 366 13.91 -2.18 -7.60
N ALA A 367 13.25 -2.42 -6.45
CA ALA A 367 12.57 -3.69 -6.17
C ALA A 367 11.14 -3.77 -6.73
N GLY A 368 10.57 -2.63 -7.17
CA GLY A 368 9.17 -2.54 -7.59
C GLY A 368 8.17 -2.74 -6.44
N SER A 369 8.59 -2.61 -5.18
CA SER A 369 7.77 -2.94 -4.01
C SER A 369 8.26 -2.27 -2.74
N ASN A 370 7.36 -1.56 -2.05
CA ASN A 370 7.64 -1.03 -0.71
C ASN A 370 7.92 -2.16 0.31
N THR A 371 7.24 -3.29 0.21
CA THR A 371 7.50 -4.44 1.09
C THR A 371 8.94 -4.92 0.97
N VAL A 372 9.43 -5.08 -0.25
CA VAL A 372 10.80 -5.54 -0.50
C VAL A 372 11.83 -4.48 -0.09
N SER A 373 11.56 -3.19 -0.35
CA SER A 373 12.39 -2.08 0.13
C SER A 373 12.52 -2.09 1.65
N ASN A 374 11.42 -2.24 2.36
CA ASN A 374 11.40 -2.31 3.81
C ASN A 374 12.15 -3.54 4.34
N MET A 375 11.97 -4.69 3.71
CA MET A 375 12.69 -5.91 4.06
C MET A 375 14.21 -5.73 3.91
N MET A 376 14.63 -5.06 2.86
CA MET A 376 16.06 -4.83 2.55
C MET A 376 16.70 -3.82 3.50
N PHE A 377 16.03 -2.70 3.76
CA PHE A 377 16.69 -1.55 4.39
C PHE A 377 16.27 -1.27 5.83
N SER A 378 15.27 -1.96 6.40
CA SER A 378 14.82 -1.64 7.76
C SER A 378 15.90 -1.84 8.82
N LEU A 379 16.67 -2.93 8.77
CA LEU A 379 17.76 -3.18 9.70
C LEU A 379 18.91 -2.19 9.51
N PHE A 380 19.26 -1.86 8.27
CA PHE A 380 20.21 -0.80 7.94
C PHE A 380 19.81 0.55 8.54
N GLN A 381 18.56 0.96 8.31
CA GLN A 381 18.03 2.22 8.84
C GLN A 381 18.00 2.24 10.38
N PHE A 382 17.63 1.12 10.98
CA PHE A 382 17.68 0.93 12.42
C PHE A 382 19.09 1.13 12.95
N GLY A 383 20.08 0.44 12.37
CA GLY A 383 21.48 0.54 12.77
C GLY A 383 22.08 1.94 12.59
N VAL A 384 21.68 2.69 11.54
CA VAL A 384 22.10 4.10 11.41
C VAL A 384 21.48 4.93 12.54
N GLY A 385 20.19 4.75 12.82
CA GLY A 385 19.49 5.48 13.89
C GLY A 385 20.18 5.35 15.24
N GLU A 386 20.54 4.13 15.63
CA GLU A 386 21.28 3.86 16.86
C GLU A 386 22.64 4.57 16.90
N ARG A 387 23.42 4.44 15.82
CA ARG A 387 24.78 5.00 15.73
C ARG A 387 24.82 6.53 15.77
N ILE A 388 23.80 7.19 15.23
CA ILE A 388 23.70 8.65 15.26
C ILE A 388 22.99 9.20 16.51
N GLY A 389 22.53 8.30 17.42
CA GLY A 389 21.87 8.68 18.68
C GLY A 389 20.43 9.17 18.50
N TYR A 390 19.75 8.82 17.42
CA TYR A 390 18.32 9.06 17.23
C TYR A 390 17.51 7.81 17.62
N ASP A 391 16.21 8.01 17.95
CA ASP A 391 15.30 6.86 18.10
C ASP A 391 15.21 6.09 16.77
N PRO A 392 15.76 4.87 16.68
CA PRO A 392 15.86 4.12 15.43
C PRO A 392 14.48 3.79 14.82
N LEU A 393 13.42 3.73 15.65
CA LEU A 393 12.08 3.43 15.16
C LEU A 393 11.50 4.55 14.29
N TRP A 394 11.92 5.82 14.50
CA TRP A 394 11.57 6.91 13.60
C TRP A 394 12.31 6.82 12.27
N ILE A 395 13.58 6.41 12.29
CA ILE A 395 14.37 6.24 11.06
C ILE A 395 13.78 5.11 10.20
N VAL A 396 13.39 4.00 10.84
CA VAL A 396 12.67 2.91 10.17
C VAL A 396 11.30 3.36 9.64
N ALA A 397 10.59 4.23 10.38
CA ALA A 397 9.33 4.79 9.90
C ALA A 397 9.52 5.69 8.67
N LEU A 398 10.58 6.50 8.63
CA LEU A 398 10.95 7.32 7.47
C LEU A 398 11.28 6.44 6.24
N GLN A 399 11.96 5.31 6.44
CA GLN A 399 12.20 4.31 5.41
C GLN A 399 10.89 3.81 4.79
N ALA A 400 9.94 3.41 5.64
CA ALA A 400 8.66 2.86 5.19
C ALA A 400 7.81 3.89 4.43
N VAL A 401 7.83 5.14 4.89
CA VAL A 401 7.14 6.26 4.22
C VAL A 401 7.81 6.62 2.91
N GLY A 402 9.14 6.62 2.87
CA GLY A 402 9.89 6.93 1.65
C GLY A 402 9.70 5.89 0.55
N GLY A 403 9.48 4.64 0.91
CA GLY A 403 9.18 3.55 -0.04
C GLY A 403 7.74 3.54 -0.56
N ALA A 404 6.87 4.39 -0.02
CA ALA A 404 5.47 4.50 -0.41
C ALA A 404 5.26 5.61 -1.44
#